data_da812e88b2a96a8dbbde4cc8f0e42dd2
#
_entry.id   da812e88b2a96a8dbbde4cc8f0e42dd2
#
_cell.length_a   1.000
_cell.length_b   1.000
_cell.length_c   1.000
_cell.angle_alpha   90.00
_cell.angle_beta   90.00
_cell.angle_gamma   90.00
#
_symmetry.space_group_name_H-M   'P 1'
#
loop_
_entity.id
_entity.type
_entity.pdbx_description
1 polymer ?
#
loop_
_entity_poly.entity_id
_entity_poly.type
_entity_poly.pdbx_seq_one_letter_code
_entity_poly.pdbx_strand_id
1 'polypeptide(L)'
;MANTIRIKRSTGSSAPGTLENAELAFAEGSKKLFIGIGTSGAGGSATTIEAIGGSGSFADLFTSRTQNTFLAAPNGSNGAATFRSITASD
;
A
#
# COMPACT_ATOMS: atom_id res chain seq x y z
N MET A 1 -5.14 34.39 2.27
CA MET A 1 -6.01 33.25 2.62
C MET A 1 -5.42 31.97 2.06
N ALA A 2 -5.36 30.93 2.89
CA ALA A 2 -4.86 29.65 2.44
C ALA A 2 -5.93 28.88 1.65
N ASN A 3 -5.51 28.22 0.59
CA ASN A 3 -6.38 27.34 -0.16
C ASN A 3 -6.33 25.94 0.43
N THR A 4 -7.48 25.25 0.39
CA THR A 4 -7.55 23.87 0.85
C THR A 4 -7.76 22.96 -0.34
N ILE A 5 -6.89 21.97 -0.47
CA ILE A 5 -7.02 20.94 -1.48
C ILE A 5 -7.38 19.65 -0.78
N ARG A 6 -8.43 19.00 -1.24
CA ARG A 6 -8.89 17.75 -0.67
C ARG A 6 -8.88 16.65 -1.72
N ILE A 7 -8.54 15.45 -1.27
CA ILE A 7 -8.65 14.27 -2.11
C ILE A 7 -9.94 13.52 -1.74
N LYS A 8 -10.27 12.47 -2.46
CA LYS A 8 -11.40 11.62 -2.08
C LYS A 8 -11.18 11.05 -0.70
N ARG A 9 -12.26 10.89 0.04
CA ARG A 9 -12.19 10.41 1.42
C ARG A 9 -13.35 9.48 1.73
N SER A 10 -13.08 8.46 2.52
CA SER A 10 -14.08 7.57 3.07
C SER A 10 -13.87 7.44 4.57
N THR A 11 -14.93 7.30 5.32
CA THR A 11 -14.83 7.00 6.76
C THR A 11 -14.66 5.50 7.01
N GLY A 12 -14.80 4.68 5.98
CA GLY A 12 -14.68 3.24 6.09
C GLY A 12 -13.24 2.75 5.98
N SER A 13 -13.08 1.44 5.96
CA SER A 13 -11.78 0.77 5.91
C SER A 13 -11.43 0.20 4.55
N SER A 14 -12.39 0.14 3.65
CA SER A 14 -12.17 -0.49 2.34
C SER A 14 -11.47 0.45 1.37
N ALA A 15 -10.77 -0.15 0.40
CA ALA A 15 -10.23 0.61 -0.72
C ALA A 15 -11.38 1.22 -1.52
N PRO A 16 -11.16 2.37 -2.18
CA PRO A 16 -12.20 2.95 -3.05
C PRO A 16 -12.53 1.99 -4.19
N GLY A 17 -13.79 2.02 -4.62
CA GLY A 17 -14.23 1.17 -5.72
C GLY A 17 -13.71 1.60 -7.07
N THR A 18 -13.55 2.90 -7.29
CA THR A 18 -13.01 3.45 -8.53
C THR A 18 -12.21 4.71 -8.24
N LEU A 19 -11.12 4.87 -8.97
CA LEU A 19 -10.33 6.10 -9.00
C LEU A 19 -9.96 6.41 -10.43
N GLU A 20 -9.78 7.68 -10.73
CA GLU A 20 -9.15 8.08 -11.97
C GLU A 20 -7.66 7.81 -11.89
N ASN A 21 -7.00 7.76 -13.05
CA ASN A 21 -5.56 7.59 -13.09
C ASN A 21 -4.88 8.74 -12.34
N ALA A 22 -4.00 8.41 -11.41
CA ALA A 22 -3.28 9.34 -10.54
C ALA A 22 -4.14 10.07 -9.51
N GLU A 23 -5.39 9.70 -9.37
CA GLU A 23 -6.26 10.28 -8.33
C GLU A 23 -5.94 9.66 -6.97
N LEU A 24 -5.93 10.48 -5.93
CA LEU A 24 -5.66 10.06 -4.57
C LEU A 24 -6.97 9.88 -3.78
N ALA A 25 -6.95 8.95 -2.83
CA ALA A 25 -8.06 8.75 -1.91
C ALA A 25 -7.55 8.29 -0.55
N PHE A 26 -8.23 8.68 0.51
CA PHE A 26 -7.86 8.29 1.86
C PHE A 26 -9.02 7.58 2.55
N ALA A 27 -8.77 6.38 3.08
CA ALA A 27 -9.73 5.63 3.88
C ALA A 27 -9.42 5.87 5.35
N GLU A 28 -10.28 6.61 6.04
CA GLU A 28 -10.03 7.01 7.42
C GLU A 28 -10.08 5.83 8.39
N GLY A 29 -10.95 4.86 8.13
CA GLY A 29 -11.09 3.71 9.02
C GLY A 29 -9.84 2.84 9.04
N SER A 30 -9.18 2.65 7.90
CA SER A 30 -7.94 1.88 7.81
C SER A 30 -6.70 2.74 7.83
N LYS A 31 -6.84 4.06 7.70
CA LYS A 31 -5.74 5.03 7.66
C LYS A 31 -4.77 4.75 6.52
N LYS A 32 -5.31 4.41 5.37
CA LYS A 32 -4.52 4.11 4.17
C LYS A 32 -4.77 5.15 3.10
N LEU A 33 -3.69 5.55 2.43
CA LEU A 33 -3.74 6.44 1.27
C LEU A 33 -3.61 5.60 0.01
N PHE A 34 -4.52 5.80 -0.93
CA PHE A 34 -4.57 5.03 -2.18
C PHE A 34 -4.34 5.94 -3.38
N ILE A 35 -3.84 5.36 -4.46
CA ILE A 35 -3.72 6.02 -5.74
C ILE A 35 -4.24 5.11 -6.85
N GLY A 36 -4.89 5.70 -7.83
CA GLY A 36 -5.31 4.98 -9.04
C GLY A 36 -4.17 4.90 -10.03
N ILE A 37 -3.93 3.71 -10.57
CA ILE A 37 -2.81 3.44 -11.47
C ILE A 37 -3.30 2.60 -12.65
N GLY A 38 -2.69 2.78 -13.80
CA GLY A 38 -2.79 1.80 -14.84
C GLY A 38 -3.45 2.21 -16.13
N THR A 39 -3.90 3.46 -16.21
CA THR A 39 -4.44 3.96 -17.45
C THR A 39 -3.33 4.63 -18.26
N SER A 40 -3.21 4.24 -19.51
CA SER A 40 -2.31 4.88 -20.45
C SER A 40 -2.81 6.26 -20.79
N GLY A 41 -1.93 7.26 -20.80
CA GLY A 41 -2.30 8.62 -21.17
C GLY A 41 -2.69 9.48 -19.98
N ALA A 42 -3.29 10.62 -20.24
CA ALA A 42 -3.45 11.69 -19.26
C ALA A 42 -4.71 11.62 -18.43
N GLY A 43 -5.60 10.70 -18.67
CA GLY A 43 -6.85 10.64 -17.92
C GLY A 43 -7.45 9.26 -17.93
N GLY A 44 -8.72 9.18 -17.60
CA GLY A 44 -9.47 7.95 -17.57
C GLY A 44 -9.39 7.23 -16.24
N SER A 45 -10.19 6.19 -16.10
CA SER A 45 -10.28 5.41 -14.88
C SER A 45 -9.06 4.51 -14.70
N ALA A 46 -8.63 4.36 -13.47
CA ALA A 46 -7.51 3.49 -13.16
C ALA A 46 -7.92 2.02 -13.27
N THR A 47 -6.98 1.18 -13.68
CA THR A 47 -7.19 -0.26 -13.71
C THR A 47 -6.82 -0.91 -12.37
N THR A 48 -6.00 -0.24 -11.59
CA THR A 48 -5.56 -0.73 -10.28
C THR A 48 -5.65 0.39 -9.25
N ILE A 49 -6.04 0.04 -8.04
CA ILE A 49 -6.05 0.97 -6.91
C ILE A 49 -5.08 0.42 -5.89
N GLU A 50 -4.05 1.19 -5.58
CA GLU A 50 -2.94 0.71 -4.76
C GLU A 50 -2.78 1.57 -3.51
N ALA A 51 -2.55 0.92 -2.37
CA ALA A 51 -2.23 1.62 -1.13
C ALA A 51 -0.77 2.05 -1.17
N ILE A 52 -0.51 3.34 -1.03
CA ILE A 52 0.83 3.90 -1.16
C ILE A 52 1.32 4.59 0.11
N GLY A 53 0.50 4.71 1.13
CA GLY A 53 0.92 5.41 2.34
C GLY A 53 -0.11 5.37 3.44
N GLY A 54 0.16 6.16 4.47
CA GLY A 54 -0.67 6.23 5.66
C GLY A 54 -0.21 5.24 6.72
N SER A 55 -0.58 5.52 7.97
CA SER A 55 -0.17 4.67 9.09
C SER A 55 -0.75 3.25 8.98
N GLY A 56 -1.92 3.10 8.36
CA GLY A 56 -2.50 1.78 8.14
C GLY A 56 -1.71 0.93 7.17
N SER A 57 -1.15 1.53 6.13
CA SER A 57 -0.29 0.81 5.18
C SER A 57 0.99 0.34 5.83
N PHE A 58 1.59 1.17 6.66
CA PHE A 58 2.79 0.80 7.41
C PHE A 58 2.48 -0.33 8.39
N ALA A 59 1.34 -0.25 9.09
CA ALA A 59 0.96 -1.26 10.06
C ALA A 59 0.73 -2.64 9.41
N ASP A 60 0.28 -2.67 8.16
CA ASP A 60 0.07 -3.94 7.46
C ASP A 60 1.35 -4.78 7.34
N LEU A 61 2.51 -4.13 7.31
CA LEU A 61 3.78 -4.83 7.27
C LEU A 61 4.02 -5.64 8.54
N PHE A 62 3.44 -5.21 9.66
CA PHE A 62 3.65 -5.80 10.96
C PHE A 62 2.41 -6.53 11.50
N THR A 63 1.49 -6.90 10.63
CA THR A 63 0.35 -7.72 11.02
C THR A 63 0.81 -9.15 11.32
N SER A 64 -0.12 -9.99 11.71
CA SER A 64 0.19 -11.36 12.08
C SER A 64 1.07 -12.06 11.03
N ARG A 65 2.18 -12.64 11.48
CA ARG A 65 3.13 -13.34 10.63
C ARG A 65 3.34 -14.75 11.13
N THR A 66 3.84 -15.62 10.25
CA THR A 66 4.18 -16.99 10.64
C THR A 66 5.26 -16.96 11.71
N GLN A 67 5.08 -17.76 12.76
CA GLN A 67 6.07 -17.81 13.85
C GLN A 67 7.42 -18.29 13.34
N ASN A 68 8.48 -17.88 14.02
CA ASN A 68 9.87 -18.26 13.71
C ASN A 68 10.35 -17.76 12.35
N THR A 69 9.73 -16.66 11.85
CA THR A 69 10.20 -15.99 10.63
C THR A 69 10.78 -14.62 10.98
N PHE A 70 11.57 -14.09 10.08
CA PHE A 70 12.14 -12.76 10.23
C PHE A 70 12.25 -12.09 8.86
N LEU A 71 12.32 -10.77 8.87
CA LEU A 71 12.40 -10.00 7.63
C LEU A 71 13.86 -9.99 7.16
N ALA A 72 14.10 -10.59 6.00
CA ALA A 72 15.47 -10.69 5.48
C ALA A 72 15.47 -10.85 3.97
N ALA A 73 16.61 -10.52 3.37
CA ALA A 73 16.85 -10.79 1.96
C ALA A 73 16.94 -12.31 1.72
N PRO A 74 16.76 -12.76 0.46
CA PRO A 74 16.86 -14.18 0.16
C PRO A 74 18.24 -14.74 0.52
N ASN A 75 18.25 -16.01 0.92
CA ASN A 75 19.48 -16.72 1.17
C ASN A 75 20.12 -17.10 -0.17
N GLY A 76 21.40 -16.80 -0.34
CA GLY A 76 22.16 -17.23 -1.52
C GLY A 76 22.08 -16.30 -2.72
N SER A 77 21.30 -15.23 -2.67
CA SER A 77 21.22 -14.26 -3.77
C SER A 77 20.72 -12.92 -3.25
N ASN A 78 20.93 -11.89 -4.03
CA ASN A 78 20.34 -10.57 -3.74
C ASN A 78 18.88 -10.59 -4.15
N GLY A 79 18.05 -9.85 -3.42
CA GLY A 79 16.66 -9.75 -3.76
C GLY A 79 15.87 -8.99 -2.70
N ALA A 80 14.58 -8.87 -2.92
CA ALA A 80 13.70 -8.17 -2.00
C ALA A 80 13.59 -8.92 -0.68
N ALA A 81 13.57 -8.18 0.43
CA ALA A 81 13.39 -8.76 1.76
C ALA A 81 11.97 -9.30 1.93
N THR A 82 11.85 -10.47 2.54
CA THR A 82 10.57 -11.08 2.86
C THR A 82 10.66 -11.70 4.26
N PHE A 83 9.52 -12.02 4.84
CA PHE A 83 9.49 -12.78 6.09
C PHE A 83 9.72 -14.24 5.76
N ARG A 84 10.78 -14.82 6.31
CA ARG A 84 11.15 -16.19 6.04
C ARG A 84 11.79 -16.86 7.26
N SER A 85 11.88 -18.17 7.21
CA SER A 85 12.52 -18.92 8.30
C SER A 85 14.03 -18.73 8.28
N ILE A 86 14.62 -18.82 9.45
CA ILE A 86 16.08 -18.84 9.59
C ILE A 86 16.59 -20.20 9.14
N THR A 87 17.60 -20.22 8.29
CA THR A 87 18.24 -21.45 7.83
C THR A 87 19.68 -21.52 8.33
N ALA A 88 20.30 -22.68 8.19
CA ALA A 88 21.68 -22.88 8.65
C ALA A 88 22.68 -21.99 7.88
N SER A 89 22.33 -21.55 6.68
CA SER A 89 23.20 -20.68 5.88
C SER A 89 23.07 -19.19 6.24
N ASP A 90 22.10 -18.85 7.06
CA ASP A 90 21.95 -17.46 7.50
C ASP A 90 22.99 -17.13 8.61
#